data_edeb5a97b22fa6137a1891429ef08e59
#
_entry.id   edeb5a97b22fa6137a1891429ef08e59
#
_cell.length_a   1.000
_cell.length_b   1.000
_cell.length_c   1.000
_cell.angle_alpha   90.00
_cell.angle_beta   90.00
_cell.angle_gamma   90.00
#
_symmetry.space_group_name_H-M   'P 1'
#
loop_
_entity.id
_entity.type
_entity.pdbx_description
1 polymer ?
#
loop_
_entity_poly.entity_id
_entity_poly.type
_entity_poly.pdbx_seq_one_letter_code
_entity_poly.pdbx_strand_id
1 'polypeptide(L)'
;MKKKILIISGGISKERIISLETGKQVAKELKKNNYLVRICEPDKDLLTVIKEFKPNCIFNALHGQFGEDGYIQTILETIGIPYTHSGVISSAKAMDKEISKKIFLKNKILTPKYFIYNFEKTNKELISFVRKKFNFPVVIKPINEGSSVNVYIC
;
A
#
# COMPACT_ATOMS: atom_id res chain seq x y z
N MET A 1 -27.82 0.02 -17.90
CA MET A 1 -26.42 0.09 -18.42
C MET A 1 -25.49 -0.67 -17.49
N LYS A 2 -24.48 -1.36 -18.02
CA LYS A 2 -23.45 -2.01 -17.19
C LYS A 2 -22.63 -0.95 -16.46
N LYS A 3 -22.35 -1.15 -15.16
CA LYS A 3 -21.43 -0.29 -14.40
C LYS A 3 -20.01 -0.45 -14.95
N LYS A 4 -19.29 0.67 -15.07
CA LYS A 4 -17.92 0.74 -15.56
C LYS A 4 -16.94 0.76 -14.39
N ILE A 5 -16.01 -0.17 -14.36
CA ILE A 5 -14.94 -0.23 -13.34
C ILE A 5 -13.59 -0.07 -14.05
N LEU A 6 -12.84 0.94 -13.65
CA LEU A 6 -11.45 1.09 -14.05
C LEU A 6 -10.57 0.44 -12.99
N ILE A 7 -9.67 -0.45 -13.40
CA ILE A 7 -8.69 -1.05 -12.52
C ILE A 7 -7.35 -0.36 -12.78
N ILE A 8 -6.75 0.19 -11.73
CA ILE A 8 -5.39 0.73 -11.78
C ILE A 8 -4.46 -0.34 -11.22
N SER A 9 -3.50 -0.80 -12.03
CA SER A 9 -2.53 -1.83 -11.64
C SER A 9 -1.17 -1.57 -12.28
N GLY A 10 -0.11 -2.22 -11.79
CA GLY A 10 1.25 -1.99 -12.25
C GLY A 10 1.96 -0.91 -11.43
N GLY A 11 2.29 0.21 -12.04
CA GLY A 11 2.99 1.31 -11.39
C GLY A 11 4.49 1.10 -11.26
N ILE A 12 5.15 1.93 -10.44
CA ILE A 12 6.62 1.99 -10.35
C ILE A 12 7.20 1.37 -9.07
N SER A 13 6.35 0.81 -8.20
CA SER A 13 6.82 0.16 -6.98
C SER A 13 7.54 -1.16 -7.28
N LYS A 14 8.33 -1.64 -6.34
CA LYS A 14 8.97 -2.96 -6.40
C LYS A 14 7.95 -4.11 -6.50
N GLU A 15 6.69 -3.84 -6.18
CA GLU A 15 5.59 -4.79 -6.16
C GLU A 15 4.76 -4.77 -7.48
N ARG A 16 5.27 -4.12 -8.53
CA ARG A 16 4.58 -3.96 -9.82
C ARG A 16 4.03 -5.27 -10.39
N ILE A 17 4.81 -6.35 -10.34
CA ILE A 17 4.41 -7.66 -10.89
C ILE A 17 3.19 -8.21 -10.13
N ILE A 18 3.19 -8.10 -8.81
CA ILE A 18 2.07 -8.52 -7.94
C ILE A 18 0.83 -7.69 -8.27
N SER A 19 1.00 -6.38 -8.43
CA SER A 19 -0.07 -5.46 -8.79
C SER A 19 -0.72 -5.82 -10.13
N LEU A 20 0.07 -6.11 -11.15
CA LEU A 20 -0.44 -6.52 -12.46
C LEU A 20 -1.24 -7.83 -12.39
N GLU A 21 -0.78 -8.79 -11.59
CA GLU A 21 -1.49 -10.06 -11.40
C GLU A 21 -2.80 -9.85 -10.65
N THR A 22 -2.78 -9.07 -9.56
CA THR A 22 -4.00 -8.68 -8.83
C THR A 22 -5.01 -8.03 -9.79
N GLY A 23 -4.58 -7.07 -10.60
CA GLY A 23 -5.43 -6.38 -11.57
C GLY A 23 -6.07 -7.34 -12.58
N LYS A 24 -5.32 -8.32 -13.09
CA LYS A 24 -5.84 -9.34 -14.02
C LYS A 24 -6.91 -10.23 -13.36
N GLN A 25 -6.65 -10.70 -12.13
CA GLN A 25 -7.59 -11.56 -11.41
C GLN A 25 -8.89 -10.82 -11.10
N VAL A 26 -8.80 -9.59 -10.60
CA VAL A 26 -9.95 -8.74 -10.31
C VAL A 26 -10.74 -8.47 -11.60
N ALA A 27 -10.07 -8.14 -12.71
CA ALA A 27 -10.74 -7.91 -13.99
C ALA A 27 -11.52 -9.13 -14.48
N LYS A 28 -10.95 -10.32 -14.31
CA LYS A 28 -11.60 -11.59 -14.67
C LYS A 28 -12.91 -11.77 -13.89
N GLU A 29 -12.88 -11.56 -12.57
CA GLU A 29 -14.07 -11.73 -11.73
C GLU A 29 -15.13 -10.64 -11.97
N LEU A 30 -14.72 -9.39 -12.13
CA LEU A 30 -15.67 -8.30 -12.45
C LEU A 30 -16.35 -8.50 -13.80
N LYS A 31 -15.63 -8.98 -14.82
CA LYS A 31 -16.22 -9.30 -16.13
C LYS A 31 -17.25 -10.43 -16.05
N LYS A 32 -17.01 -11.49 -15.26
CA LYS A 32 -17.99 -12.56 -15.01
C LYS A 32 -19.26 -12.02 -14.35
N ASN A 33 -19.12 -10.99 -13.52
CA ASN A 33 -20.24 -10.35 -12.84
C ASN A 33 -20.86 -9.18 -13.66
N ASN A 34 -20.69 -9.21 -14.98
CA ASN A 34 -21.31 -8.27 -15.93
C ASN A 34 -20.88 -6.78 -15.79
N TYR A 35 -19.76 -6.48 -15.15
CA TYR A 35 -19.17 -5.14 -15.20
C TYR A 35 -18.44 -4.90 -16.53
N LEU A 36 -18.44 -3.63 -16.98
CA LEU A 36 -17.55 -3.19 -18.06
C LEU A 36 -16.23 -2.76 -17.44
N VAL A 37 -15.15 -3.48 -17.76
CA VAL A 37 -13.86 -3.32 -17.10
C VAL A 37 -12.78 -2.87 -18.09
N ARG A 38 -12.04 -1.82 -17.70
CA ARG A 38 -10.78 -1.41 -18.34
C ARG A 38 -9.67 -1.49 -17.29
N ILE A 39 -8.46 -1.86 -17.71
CA ILE A 39 -7.26 -1.85 -16.87
C ILE A 39 -6.33 -0.78 -17.43
N CYS A 40 -5.67 -0.02 -16.57
CA CYS A 40 -4.58 0.89 -16.94
C CYS A 40 -3.50 0.92 -15.88
N GLU A 41 -2.30 1.39 -16.25
CA GLU A 41 -1.25 1.74 -15.29
C GLU A 41 -1.43 3.21 -14.84
N PRO A 42 -0.89 3.57 -13.67
CA PRO A 42 -0.92 4.94 -13.15
C PRO A 42 0.22 5.77 -13.77
N ASP A 43 0.17 5.96 -15.07
CA ASP A 43 1.13 6.74 -15.85
C ASP A 43 0.53 8.08 -16.31
N LYS A 44 1.22 8.78 -17.21
CA LYS A 44 0.80 10.06 -17.78
C LYS A 44 -0.57 10.03 -18.44
N ASP A 45 -1.02 8.86 -18.89
CA ASP A 45 -2.26 8.70 -19.63
C ASP A 45 -3.46 8.39 -18.73
N LEU A 46 -3.25 8.18 -17.42
CA LEU A 46 -4.30 7.82 -16.46
C LEU A 46 -5.49 8.78 -16.52
N LEU A 47 -5.25 10.09 -16.48
CA LEU A 47 -6.32 11.10 -16.50
C LEU A 47 -7.09 11.07 -17.81
N THR A 48 -6.43 10.85 -18.92
CA THR A 48 -7.06 10.69 -20.24
C THR A 48 -7.95 9.46 -20.27
N VAL A 49 -7.44 8.32 -19.76
CA VAL A 49 -8.21 7.08 -19.67
C VAL A 49 -9.44 7.24 -18.80
N ILE A 50 -9.34 7.93 -17.67
CA ILE A 50 -10.46 8.22 -16.77
C ILE A 50 -11.52 9.07 -17.49
N LYS A 51 -11.09 10.15 -18.16
CA LYS A 51 -11.98 11.07 -18.89
C LYS A 51 -12.74 10.38 -20.03
N GLU A 52 -12.07 9.52 -20.79
CA GLU A 52 -12.67 8.77 -21.90
C GLU A 52 -13.58 7.64 -21.42
N PHE A 53 -13.11 6.84 -20.48
CA PHE A 53 -13.83 5.66 -20.02
C PHE A 53 -15.01 6.01 -19.11
N LYS A 54 -14.92 7.12 -18.36
CA LYS A 54 -15.92 7.60 -17.39
C LYS A 54 -16.35 6.49 -16.43
N PRO A 55 -15.44 5.96 -15.59
CA PRO A 55 -15.75 4.88 -14.68
C PRO A 55 -16.74 5.33 -13.59
N ASN A 56 -17.58 4.40 -13.14
CA ASN A 56 -18.42 4.61 -11.97
C ASN A 56 -17.64 4.42 -10.67
N CYS A 57 -16.57 3.62 -10.71
CA CYS A 57 -15.67 3.38 -9.59
C CYS A 57 -14.31 2.96 -10.13
N ILE A 58 -13.27 3.24 -9.35
CA ILE A 58 -11.91 2.80 -9.62
C ILE A 58 -11.52 1.72 -8.60
N PHE A 59 -11.06 0.58 -9.10
CA PHE A 59 -10.44 -0.44 -8.28
C PHE A 59 -8.93 -0.19 -8.25
N ASN A 60 -8.42 0.17 -7.08
CA ASN A 60 -6.98 0.32 -6.88
C ASN A 60 -6.36 -1.07 -6.61
N ALA A 61 -5.64 -1.61 -7.58
CA ALA A 61 -4.89 -2.86 -7.46
C ALA A 61 -3.38 -2.63 -7.32
N LEU A 62 -2.97 -1.38 -7.04
CA LEU A 62 -1.57 -1.06 -6.78
C LEU A 62 -1.15 -1.60 -5.41
N HIS A 63 0.14 -1.93 -5.28
CA HIS A 63 0.76 -2.36 -4.04
C HIS A 63 1.98 -1.49 -3.70
N GLY A 64 2.17 -1.26 -2.39
CA GLY A 64 3.30 -0.50 -1.88
C GLY A 64 3.26 0.98 -2.21
N GLN A 65 4.42 1.54 -2.46
CA GLN A 65 4.60 2.97 -2.71
C GLN A 65 3.76 3.46 -3.90
N PHE A 66 3.22 4.67 -3.80
CA PHE A 66 2.27 5.33 -4.70
C PHE A 66 0.88 4.68 -4.77
N GLY A 67 0.73 3.41 -4.39
CA GLY A 67 -0.55 2.70 -4.40
C GLY A 67 -1.27 2.70 -3.06
N GLU A 68 -0.51 2.64 -1.95
CA GLU A 68 -1.05 2.45 -0.60
C GLU A 68 -0.64 3.56 0.40
N ASP A 69 0.10 4.57 -0.05
CA ASP A 69 0.69 5.64 0.78
C ASP A 69 -0.08 6.98 0.74
N GLY A 70 -1.24 7.01 0.07
CA GLY A 70 -2.06 8.22 -0.07
C GLY A 70 -1.84 8.96 -1.39
N TYR A 71 -0.82 8.63 -2.18
CA TYR A 71 -0.50 9.36 -3.41
C TYR A 71 -1.60 9.22 -4.46
N ILE A 72 -1.90 7.98 -4.89
CA ILE A 72 -2.96 7.74 -5.88
C ILE A 72 -4.33 8.16 -5.34
N GLN A 73 -4.59 7.96 -4.05
CA GLN A 73 -5.82 8.36 -3.40
C GLN A 73 -6.06 9.87 -3.51
N THR A 74 -5.00 10.69 -3.35
CA THR A 74 -5.08 12.16 -3.53
C THR A 74 -5.53 12.52 -4.94
N ILE A 75 -4.98 11.87 -5.95
CA ILE A 75 -5.38 12.09 -7.34
C ILE A 75 -6.85 11.73 -7.54
N LEU A 76 -7.27 10.57 -7.04
CA LEU A 76 -8.64 10.07 -7.21
C LEU A 76 -9.68 10.91 -6.46
N GLU A 77 -9.37 11.39 -5.25
CA GLU A 77 -10.23 12.31 -4.51
C GLU A 77 -10.36 13.65 -5.21
N THR A 78 -9.27 14.18 -5.80
CA THR A 78 -9.31 15.42 -6.57
C THR A 78 -10.22 15.32 -7.80
N ILE A 79 -10.27 14.15 -8.43
CA ILE A 79 -11.14 13.90 -9.59
C ILE A 79 -12.59 13.64 -9.16
N GLY A 80 -12.82 13.28 -7.89
CA GLY A 80 -14.17 13.02 -7.35
C GLY A 80 -14.77 11.68 -7.78
N ILE A 81 -13.96 10.68 -8.12
CA ILE A 81 -14.45 9.33 -8.49
C ILE A 81 -14.29 8.38 -7.30
N PRO A 82 -15.35 7.65 -6.93
CA PRO A 82 -15.25 6.63 -5.89
C PRO A 82 -14.17 5.58 -6.23
N TYR A 83 -13.42 5.17 -5.22
CA TYR A 83 -12.37 4.16 -5.37
C TYR A 83 -12.37 3.18 -4.19
N THR A 84 -11.71 2.04 -4.38
CA THR A 84 -11.53 1.03 -3.32
C THR A 84 -10.38 1.41 -2.40
N HIS A 85 -10.38 0.84 -1.17
CA HIS A 85 -9.42 1.06 -0.09
C HIS A 85 -9.67 2.33 0.73
N SER A 86 -8.75 2.60 1.63
CA SER A 86 -8.82 3.73 2.56
C SER A 86 -8.50 5.06 1.87
N GLY A 87 -8.97 6.16 2.43
CA GLY A 87 -8.68 7.51 1.95
C GLY A 87 -7.22 7.94 2.21
N VAL A 88 -6.86 9.12 1.70
CA VAL A 88 -5.50 9.67 1.70
C VAL A 88 -4.80 9.57 3.05
N ILE A 89 -5.37 10.17 4.08
CA ILE A 89 -4.74 10.25 5.41
C ILE A 89 -4.59 8.88 6.06
N SER A 90 -5.58 8.01 5.89
CA SER A 90 -5.55 6.66 6.46
C SER A 90 -4.49 5.80 5.77
N SER A 91 -4.39 5.87 4.46
CA SER A 91 -3.37 5.17 3.66
C SER A 91 -1.97 5.64 4.04
N ALA A 92 -1.72 6.96 4.07
CA ALA A 92 -0.43 7.51 4.46
C ALA A 92 0.00 7.08 5.88
N LYS A 93 -0.92 7.11 6.85
CA LYS A 93 -0.64 6.65 8.21
C LYS A 93 -0.39 5.15 8.30
N ALA A 94 -1.13 4.36 7.55
CA ALA A 94 -1.01 2.90 7.56
C ALA A 94 0.31 2.44 6.92
N MET A 95 0.80 3.14 5.90
CA MET A 95 2.06 2.82 5.23
C MET A 95 3.27 3.01 6.15
N ASP A 96 3.23 3.99 7.05
CA ASP A 96 4.27 4.24 8.06
C ASP A 96 4.08 3.33 9.29
N LYS A 97 5.00 2.36 9.46
CA LYS A 97 4.91 1.40 10.56
C LYS A 97 5.09 2.02 11.95
N GLU A 98 5.84 3.11 12.05
CA GLU A 98 6.00 3.82 13.32
C GLU A 98 4.70 4.53 13.69
N ILE A 99 4.12 5.27 12.75
CA ILE A 99 2.84 5.96 12.97
C ILE A 99 1.74 4.96 13.27
N SER A 100 1.63 3.87 12.49
CA SER A 100 0.66 2.80 12.73
C SER A 100 0.77 2.22 14.14
N LYS A 101 1.99 1.91 14.60
CA LYS A 101 2.20 1.36 15.95
C LYS A 101 1.87 2.37 17.05
N LYS A 102 2.20 3.65 16.86
CA LYS A 102 1.78 4.72 17.80
C LYS A 102 0.26 4.81 17.90
N ILE A 103 -0.44 4.70 16.76
CA ILE A 103 -1.91 4.69 16.73
C ILE A 103 -2.47 3.45 17.45
N PHE A 104 -1.91 2.27 17.21
CA PHE A 104 -2.33 1.03 17.86
C PHE A 104 -2.17 1.11 19.37
N LEU A 105 -1.02 1.55 19.85
CA LEU A 105 -0.77 1.71 21.29
C LEU A 105 -1.73 2.73 21.94
N LYS A 106 -1.95 3.88 21.27
CA LYS A 106 -2.90 4.89 21.75
C LYS A 106 -4.32 4.35 21.90
N ASN A 107 -4.73 3.46 20.99
CA ASN A 107 -6.05 2.84 20.99
C ASN A 107 -6.11 1.50 21.71
N LYS A 108 -5.07 1.12 22.47
CA LYS A 108 -4.97 -0.14 23.22
C LYS A 108 -5.08 -1.39 22.34
N ILE A 109 -4.70 -1.29 21.05
CA ILE A 109 -4.62 -2.41 20.13
C ILE A 109 -3.27 -3.11 20.35
N LEU A 110 -3.31 -4.43 20.56
CA LEU A 110 -2.11 -5.22 20.77
C LEU A 110 -1.19 -5.16 19.55
N THR A 111 0.06 -4.83 19.79
CA THR A 111 1.11 -4.81 18.78
C THR A 111 2.44 -5.29 19.39
N PRO A 112 3.28 -6.03 18.66
CA PRO A 112 4.59 -6.44 19.15
C PRO A 112 5.44 -5.26 19.59
N LYS A 113 6.26 -5.45 20.62
CA LYS A 113 7.27 -4.47 21.05
C LYS A 113 8.15 -4.10 19.87
N TYR A 114 8.54 -2.84 19.80
CA TYR A 114 9.39 -2.33 18.74
C TYR A 114 10.28 -1.18 19.22
N PHE A 115 11.27 -0.84 18.43
CA PHE A 115 11.97 0.44 18.48
C PHE A 115 12.34 0.87 17.07
N ILE A 116 12.56 2.16 16.89
CA ILE A 116 13.02 2.73 15.63
C ILE A 116 14.53 2.92 15.74
N TYR A 117 15.23 2.39 14.74
CA TYR A 117 16.68 2.55 14.65
C TYR A 117 17.02 3.70 13.66
N ASN A 118 17.74 4.69 14.14
CA ASN A 118 18.11 5.91 13.40
C ASN A 118 19.61 5.99 13.05
N PHE A 119 20.31 4.85 13.05
CA PHE A 119 21.72 4.71 12.68
C PHE A 119 22.74 5.49 13.55
N GLU A 120 22.34 5.94 14.73
CA GLU A 120 23.23 6.66 15.66
C GLU A 120 24.17 5.74 16.47
N LYS A 121 23.90 4.44 16.52
CA LYS A 121 24.64 3.46 17.31
C LYS A 121 25.58 2.64 16.44
N THR A 122 26.73 2.29 17.00
CA THR A 122 27.60 1.26 16.40
C THR A 122 26.90 -0.10 16.40
N ASN A 123 27.35 -1.01 15.52
CA ASN A 123 26.78 -2.37 15.47
C ASN A 123 26.85 -3.10 16.81
N LYS A 124 27.94 -2.95 17.58
CA LYS A 124 28.10 -3.57 18.91
C LYS A 124 27.07 -3.02 19.90
N GLU A 125 26.87 -1.72 19.95
CA GLU A 125 25.89 -1.07 20.83
C GLU A 125 24.46 -1.47 20.44
N LEU A 126 24.15 -1.53 19.14
CA LEU A 126 22.86 -1.97 18.65
C LEU A 126 22.57 -3.42 19.07
N ILE A 127 23.49 -4.34 18.84
CA ILE A 127 23.33 -5.75 19.23
C ILE A 127 23.13 -5.87 20.75
N SER A 128 23.93 -5.16 21.55
CA SER A 128 23.79 -5.15 23.00
C SER A 128 22.43 -4.60 23.43
N PHE A 129 21.97 -3.50 22.83
CA PHE A 129 20.67 -2.93 23.10
C PHE A 129 19.52 -3.89 22.75
N VAL A 130 19.56 -4.51 21.57
CA VAL A 130 18.53 -5.46 21.13
C VAL A 130 18.44 -6.65 22.07
N ARG A 131 19.58 -7.26 22.43
CA ARG A 131 19.63 -8.39 23.38
C ARG A 131 19.05 -8.08 24.76
N LYS A 132 19.17 -6.83 25.22
CA LYS A 132 18.59 -6.40 26.51
C LYS A 132 17.08 -6.12 26.45
N LYS A 133 16.56 -5.72 25.29
CA LYS A 133 15.19 -5.25 25.13
C LYS A 133 14.25 -6.29 24.55
N PHE A 134 14.77 -7.24 23.78
CA PHE A 134 13.98 -8.18 22.99
C PHE A 134 14.46 -9.61 23.19
N ASN A 135 13.53 -10.55 23.09
CA ASN A 135 13.83 -11.98 22.96
C ASN A 135 13.99 -12.30 21.47
N PHE A 136 14.96 -13.15 21.15
CA PHE A 136 15.13 -13.64 19.78
C PHE A 136 14.13 -14.77 19.47
N PRO A 137 13.69 -14.91 18.22
CA PRO A 137 14.08 -14.12 17.04
C PRO A 137 13.46 -12.72 17.01
N VAL A 138 14.17 -11.78 16.39
CA VAL A 138 13.66 -10.42 16.12
C VAL A 138 13.48 -10.19 14.63
N VAL A 139 12.57 -9.31 14.25
CA VAL A 139 12.32 -8.94 12.86
C VAL A 139 12.78 -7.51 12.62
N ILE A 140 13.66 -7.34 11.64
CA ILE A 140 14.12 -6.04 11.14
C ILE A 140 13.38 -5.75 9.83
N LYS A 141 12.80 -4.58 9.71
CA LYS A 141 12.07 -4.19 8.50
C LYS A 141 12.07 -2.69 8.28
N PRO A 142 12.01 -2.21 7.02
CA PRO A 142 11.86 -0.80 6.72
C PRO A 142 10.54 -0.23 7.25
N ILE A 143 10.53 1.07 7.54
CA ILE A 143 9.34 1.77 8.04
C ILE A 143 8.24 1.81 6.96
N ASN A 144 8.59 2.12 5.72
CA ASN A 144 7.64 2.48 4.65
C ASN A 144 7.64 1.49 3.46
N GLU A 145 8.02 0.21 3.67
CA GLU A 145 7.96 -0.83 2.63
C GLU A 145 6.87 -1.85 2.94
N GLY A 146 6.32 -2.49 1.91
CA GLY A 146 5.33 -3.56 2.00
C GLY A 146 5.86 -4.92 1.56
N SER A 147 4.95 -5.90 1.42
CA SER A 147 5.17 -7.26 0.84
C SER A 147 6.49 -7.95 1.22
N SER A 148 6.92 -7.79 2.46
CA SER A 148 8.17 -8.38 2.99
C SER A 148 9.46 -7.91 2.29
N VAL A 149 9.41 -6.82 1.55
CA VAL A 149 10.61 -6.22 0.94
C VAL A 149 11.57 -5.77 2.04
N ASN A 150 12.84 -6.22 1.97
CA ASN A 150 13.90 -5.92 2.95
C ASN A 150 13.52 -6.27 4.41
N VAL A 151 12.77 -7.35 4.61
CA VAL A 151 12.48 -7.90 5.94
C VAL A 151 13.49 -8.99 6.26
N TYR A 152 14.09 -8.92 7.45
CA TYR A 152 15.08 -9.87 7.95
C TYR A 152 14.63 -10.43 9.29
N ILE A 153 14.80 -11.75 9.46
CA ILE A 153 14.60 -12.44 10.73
C ILE A 153 15.98 -12.79 11.30
N CYS A 154 16.27 -12.33 12.50
CA CYS A 154 17.57 -12.48 13.15
C CYS A 154 17.44 -13.24 14.48
#